data_3971dde77647e18fb4d5381989fbe4ec
#
_entry.id   3971dde77647e18fb4d5381989fbe4ec
#
_cell.length_a   1.000
_cell.length_b   1.000
_cell.length_c   1.000
_cell.angle_alpha   90.00
_cell.angle_beta   90.00
_cell.angle_gamma   90.00
#
_symmetry.space_group_name_H-M   'P 1'
#
loop_
_entity.id
_entity.type
_entity.pdbx_description
1 polymer ?
#
loop_
_entity_poly.entity_id
_entity_poly.type
_entity_poly.pdbx_seq_one_letter_code
_entity_poly.pdbx_strand_id
1 'polypeptide(L)'
;MTYFWLMLAEGLLMAGLVILAIREFAWVVAQRRRAVSDATPSILHSKTLLGEINTRFVRTRPGRWLARELELGGITQPPAVVAAVTILVSILVAVVFYNMLAPALAVVGVLLGLAGLWESVRRSQQRRTAKFVNQLPELARLLANASHAGLSLPTAIAMVSDELGEPARSEFAQVENRLRFGASLQTALDELASHVRSREVTVLMSTLIVSARSGGSLVTALRGIADSLEERKETRREVTTILSQSLATAYL
;
A
#
# COMPACT_ATOMS: atom_id res chain seq x y z
N MET A 1 10.29 -46.90 -13.46
CA MET A 1 9.12 -46.08 -13.82
C MET A 1 8.27 -45.69 -12.60
N THR A 2 8.05 -46.53 -11.64
CA THR A 2 7.24 -46.25 -10.41
C THR A 2 7.81 -45.13 -9.56
N TYR A 3 9.12 -45.06 -9.36
CA TYR A 3 9.76 -43.98 -8.59
C TYR A 3 9.61 -42.58 -9.21
N PHE A 4 9.58 -42.49 -10.53
CA PHE A 4 9.38 -41.24 -11.26
C PHE A 4 7.97 -40.67 -11.03
N TRP A 5 6.94 -41.53 -11.06
CA TRP A 5 5.56 -41.12 -10.82
C TRP A 5 5.32 -40.76 -9.36
N LEU A 6 5.98 -41.45 -8.41
CA LEU A 6 5.93 -41.09 -6.99
C LEU A 6 6.57 -39.72 -6.72
N MET A 7 7.74 -39.44 -7.27
CA MET A 7 8.39 -38.12 -7.17
C MET A 7 7.54 -36.99 -7.80
N LEU A 8 6.89 -37.27 -8.94
CA LEU A 8 5.98 -36.31 -9.57
C LEU A 8 4.74 -36.02 -8.71
N ALA A 9 4.16 -37.06 -8.11
CA ALA A 9 3.00 -36.92 -7.22
C ALA A 9 3.36 -36.14 -5.95
N GLU A 10 4.50 -36.43 -5.30
CA GLU A 10 4.98 -35.65 -4.13
C GLU A 10 5.25 -34.19 -4.50
N GLY A 11 5.82 -33.90 -5.65
CA GLY A 11 6.07 -32.54 -6.10
C GLY A 11 4.81 -31.75 -6.39
N LEU A 12 3.81 -32.37 -7.03
CA LEU A 12 2.51 -31.76 -7.26
C LEU A 12 1.76 -31.49 -5.94
N LEU A 13 1.84 -32.41 -4.99
CA LEU A 13 1.21 -32.28 -3.67
C LEU A 13 1.86 -31.16 -2.86
N MET A 14 3.19 -31.05 -2.89
CA MET A 14 3.94 -29.98 -2.24
C MET A 14 3.71 -28.63 -2.91
N ALA A 15 3.69 -28.57 -4.24
CA ALA A 15 3.34 -27.34 -4.97
C ALA A 15 1.91 -26.88 -4.66
N GLY A 16 0.97 -27.82 -4.56
CA GLY A 16 -0.41 -27.56 -4.12
C GLY A 16 -0.48 -26.98 -2.71
N LEU A 17 0.29 -27.54 -1.75
CA LEU A 17 0.38 -27.05 -0.38
C LEU A 17 1.00 -25.64 -0.31
N VAL A 18 2.01 -25.34 -1.13
CA VAL A 18 2.61 -24.00 -1.21
C VAL A 18 1.59 -22.98 -1.74
N ILE A 19 0.86 -23.35 -2.81
CA ILE A 19 -0.19 -22.49 -3.38
C ILE A 19 -1.32 -22.27 -2.36
N LEU A 20 -1.72 -23.30 -1.63
CA LEU A 20 -2.70 -23.20 -0.55
C LEU A 20 -2.20 -22.32 0.60
N ALA A 21 -0.96 -22.48 1.04
CA ALA A 21 -0.37 -21.64 2.09
C ALA A 21 -0.30 -20.17 1.69
N ILE A 22 0.08 -19.87 0.44
CA ILE A 22 0.09 -18.51 -0.11
C ILE A 22 -1.34 -17.95 -0.18
N ARG A 23 -2.31 -18.77 -0.61
CA ARG A 23 -3.72 -18.37 -0.70
C ARG A 23 -4.34 -18.14 0.67
N GLU A 24 -4.12 -19.01 1.63
CA GLU A 24 -4.57 -18.87 3.02
C GLU A 24 -3.95 -17.64 3.67
N PHE A 25 -2.65 -17.42 3.49
CA PHE A 25 -1.99 -16.22 3.98
C PHE A 25 -2.56 -14.94 3.35
N ALA A 26 -2.77 -14.92 2.04
CA ALA A 26 -3.41 -13.81 1.34
C ALA A 26 -4.85 -13.59 1.82
N TRP A 27 -5.60 -14.67 2.11
CA TRP A 27 -6.97 -14.61 2.62
C TRP A 27 -7.03 -14.10 4.07
N VAL A 28 -6.16 -14.58 4.95
CA VAL A 28 -6.03 -14.10 6.34
C VAL A 28 -5.66 -12.61 6.38
N VAL A 29 -4.75 -12.17 5.51
CA VAL A 29 -4.40 -10.75 5.35
C VAL A 29 -5.60 -9.93 4.83
N ALA A 30 -6.38 -10.48 3.91
CA ALA A 30 -7.57 -9.81 3.36
C ALA A 30 -8.74 -9.76 4.38
N GLN A 31 -8.94 -10.82 5.16
CA GLN A 31 -10.03 -10.90 6.13
C GLN A 31 -9.80 -10.01 7.35
N ARG A 32 -8.57 -9.89 7.85
CA ARG A 32 -8.24 -8.93 8.91
C ARG A 32 -8.41 -7.47 8.49
N ARG A 33 -8.30 -7.15 7.20
CA ARG A 33 -8.61 -5.80 6.70
C ARG A 33 -10.07 -5.40 6.91
N ARG A 34 -11.00 -6.35 6.95
CA ARG A 34 -12.44 -6.09 7.19
C ARG A 34 -12.77 -5.97 8.68
N ALA A 35 -12.04 -6.65 9.54
CA ALA A 35 -12.27 -6.64 10.98
C ALA A 35 -11.68 -5.43 11.73
N VAL A 36 -10.70 -4.73 11.13
CA VAL A 36 -10.03 -3.57 11.77
C VAL A 36 -10.78 -2.26 11.51
N SER A 37 -11.71 -2.21 10.53
CA SER A 37 -12.55 -1.02 10.32
C SER A 37 -13.60 -0.80 11.41
N ASP A 38 -13.92 -1.83 12.23
CA ASP A 38 -15.00 -1.78 13.21
C ASP A 38 -14.56 -1.91 14.68
N ALA A 39 -13.25 -2.00 14.95
CA ALA A 39 -12.74 -2.17 16.30
C ALA A 39 -12.02 -0.92 16.80
N THR A 40 -12.62 -0.25 17.78
CA THR A 40 -11.94 0.66 18.71
C THR A 40 -10.63 0.05 19.23
N PRO A 41 -9.56 0.84 19.41
CA PRO A 41 -8.29 0.33 19.91
C PRO A 41 -8.45 -0.06 21.39
N SER A 42 -8.91 -1.27 21.66
CA SER A 42 -8.86 -1.87 22.99
C SER A 42 -7.40 -2.25 23.27
N ILE A 43 -6.89 -1.60 24.28
CA ILE A 43 -5.64 -1.80 24.99
C ILE A 43 -5.51 -3.29 25.38
N LEU A 44 -4.88 -4.08 24.55
CA LEU A 44 -4.34 -5.39 24.92
C LEU A 44 -2.84 -5.38 24.63
N HIS A 45 -2.08 -4.85 25.59
CA HIS A 45 -0.67 -5.15 25.77
C HIS A 45 -0.53 -6.63 26.16
N SER A 46 -0.78 -7.54 25.26
CA SER A 46 -0.22 -8.86 25.42
C SER A 46 1.27 -8.77 25.07
N LYS A 47 2.11 -8.84 26.10
CA LYS A 47 3.55 -9.15 25.99
C LYS A 47 3.68 -10.56 25.42
N THR A 48 3.37 -10.74 24.15
CA THR A 48 3.58 -11.99 23.43
C THR A 48 5.03 -12.03 22.97
N LEU A 49 5.65 -13.19 23.01
CA LEU A 49 6.99 -13.48 22.48
C LEU A 49 7.18 -12.88 21.06
N LEU A 50 6.10 -12.79 20.28
CA LEU A 50 6.06 -12.14 18.98
C LEU A 50 6.37 -10.63 19.02
N GLY A 51 5.96 -9.91 20.07
CA GLY A 51 6.28 -8.49 20.26
C GLY A 51 7.77 -8.27 20.51
N GLU A 52 8.40 -9.14 21.29
CA GLU A 52 9.82 -9.04 21.61
C GLU A 52 10.71 -9.42 20.41
N ILE A 53 10.31 -10.43 19.65
CA ILE A 53 10.97 -10.80 18.38
C ILE A 53 10.85 -9.66 17.36
N ASN A 54 9.67 -9.05 17.26
CA ASN A 54 9.44 -7.93 16.34
C ASN A 54 10.32 -6.72 16.67
N THR A 55 10.44 -6.34 17.94
CA THR A 55 11.29 -5.21 18.36
C THR A 55 12.77 -5.46 18.10
N ARG A 56 13.25 -6.69 18.30
CA ARG A 56 14.63 -7.09 17.97
C ARG A 56 14.85 -7.09 16.45
N PHE A 57 13.91 -7.60 15.67
CA PHE A 57 14.00 -7.64 14.22
C PHE A 57 14.02 -6.23 13.60
N VAL A 58 13.17 -5.33 14.04
CA VAL A 58 13.11 -3.93 13.57
C VAL A 58 14.39 -3.15 13.88
N ARG A 59 15.21 -3.58 14.86
CA ARG A 59 16.53 -2.97 15.12
C ARG A 59 17.57 -3.33 14.06
N THR A 60 17.37 -4.38 13.28
CA THR A 60 18.29 -4.78 12.19
C THR A 60 18.11 -3.88 10.95
N ARG A 61 19.15 -3.75 10.12
CA ARG A 61 19.08 -2.99 8.86
C ARG A 61 17.95 -3.50 7.92
N PRO A 62 17.86 -4.83 7.64
CA PRO A 62 16.76 -5.36 6.81
C PRO A 62 15.40 -5.23 7.48
N GLY A 63 15.31 -5.37 8.82
CA GLY A 63 14.06 -5.20 9.55
C GLY A 63 13.50 -3.78 9.48
N ARG A 64 14.35 -2.77 9.59
CA ARG A 64 13.95 -1.35 9.44
C ARG A 64 13.52 -1.01 8.03
N TRP A 65 14.22 -1.53 7.03
CA TRP A 65 13.84 -1.36 5.64
C TRP A 65 12.46 -1.99 5.37
N LEU A 66 12.27 -3.25 5.80
CA LEU A 66 11.00 -3.96 5.63
C LEU A 66 9.85 -3.28 6.39
N ALA A 67 10.09 -2.83 7.62
CA ALA A 67 9.09 -2.11 8.41
C ALA A 67 8.61 -0.85 7.68
N ARG A 68 9.54 -0.05 7.16
CA ARG A 68 9.24 1.16 6.40
C ARG A 68 8.47 0.88 5.11
N GLU A 69 8.84 -0.16 4.37
CA GLU A 69 8.16 -0.54 3.13
C GLU A 69 6.74 -1.09 3.40
N LEU A 70 6.55 -1.84 4.48
CA LEU A 70 5.24 -2.33 4.90
C LEU A 70 4.33 -1.18 5.37
N GLU A 71 4.87 -0.21 6.10
CA GLU A 71 4.17 0.99 6.54
C GLU A 71 3.71 1.82 5.34
N LEU A 72 4.58 2.08 4.36
CA LEU A 72 4.24 2.73 3.10
C LEU A 72 3.18 1.95 2.30
N GLY A 73 3.18 0.62 2.38
CA GLY A 73 2.16 -0.26 1.79
C GLY A 73 0.84 -0.29 2.54
N GLY A 74 0.75 0.34 3.73
CA GLY A 74 -0.43 0.26 4.61
C GLY A 74 -0.68 -1.17 5.12
N ILE A 75 0.36 -1.98 5.25
CA ILE A 75 0.29 -3.33 5.77
C ILE A 75 0.51 -3.25 7.28
N THR A 76 -0.55 -3.52 8.06
CA THR A 76 -0.54 -3.46 9.53
C THR A 76 0.11 -4.68 10.20
N GLN A 77 0.65 -5.61 9.42
CA GLN A 77 1.29 -6.81 9.95
C GLN A 77 2.68 -6.49 10.53
N PRO A 78 3.06 -7.13 11.66
CA PRO A 78 4.41 -6.96 12.20
C PRO A 78 5.45 -7.44 11.18
N PRO A 79 6.48 -6.64 10.89
CA PRO A 79 7.51 -6.97 9.88
C PRO A 79 8.22 -8.30 10.16
N ALA A 80 8.36 -8.69 11.43
CA ALA A 80 8.90 -9.99 11.80
C ALA A 80 8.05 -11.17 11.32
N VAL A 81 6.71 -11.05 11.34
CA VAL A 81 5.81 -12.11 10.85
C VAL A 81 5.89 -12.24 9.34
N VAL A 82 5.92 -11.12 8.62
CA VAL A 82 6.05 -11.12 7.15
C VAL A 82 7.39 -11.74 6.75
N ALA A 83 8.48 -11.39 7.42
CA ALA A 83 9.79 -11.98 7.20
C ALA A 83 9.81 -13.49 7.51
N ALA A 84 9.24 -13.91 8.64
CA ALA A 84 9.19 -15.32 9.03
C ALA A 84 8.41 -16.18 8.04
N VAL A 85 7.25 -15.71 7.56
CA VAL A 85 6.44 -16.42 6.56
C VAL A 85 7.21 -16.49 5.24
N THR A 86 7.87 -15.42 4.82
CA THR A 86 8.66 -15.42 3.59
C THR A 86 9.81 -16.41 3.67
N ILE A 87 10.54 -16.43 4.78
CA ILE A 87 11.64 -17.36 5.01
C ILE A 87 11.10 -18.80 4.99
N LEU A 88 9.98 -19.07 5.65
CA LEU A 88 9.36 -20.39 5.67
C LEU A 88 8.96 -20.87 4.27
N VAL A 89 8.29 -20.00 3.50
CA VAL A 89 7.91 -20.30 2.12
C VAL A 89 9.15 -20.50 1.24
N SER A 90 10.18 -19.67 1.38
CA SER A 90 11.43 -19.82 0.63
C SER A 90 12.16 -21.12 0.94
N ILE A 91 12.21 -21.52 2.22
CA ILE A 91 12.79 -22.81 2.63
C ILE A 91 11.97 -23.97 2.06
N LEU A 92 10.65 -23.91 2.13
CA LEU A 92 9.76 -24.95 1.59
C LEU A 92 9.99 -25.14 0.08
N VAL A 93 10.01 -24.03 -0.67
CA VAL A 93 10.30 -24.05 -2.11
C VAL A 93 11.71 -24.60 -2.39
N ALA A 94 12.72 -24.18 -1.61
CA ALA A 94 14.07 -24.67 -1.74
C ALA A 94 14.18 -26.19 -1.51
N VAL A 95 13.48 -26.71 -0.49
CA VAL A 95 13.44 -28.17 -0.20
C VAL A 95 12.79 -28.95 -1.35
N VAL A 96 11.71 -28.44 -1.92
CA VAL A 96 11.06 -29.05 -3.08
C VAL A 96 12.03 -29.12 -4.28
N PHE A 97 12.72 -28.03 -4.59
CA PHE A 97 13.69 -27.99 -5.70
C PHE A 97 14.91 -28.90 -5.42
N TYR A 98 15.37 -28.94 -4.17
CA TYR A 98 16.48 -29.82 -3.75
C TYR A 98 16.16 -31.29 -3.99
N ASN A 99 14.95 -31.74 -3.61
CA ASN A 99 14.54 -33.15 -3.70
C ASN A 99 14.16 -33.57 -5.13
N MET A 100 13.63 -32.64 -5.94
CA MET A 100 13.07 -32.99 -7.25
C MET A 100 14.02 -32.82 -8.43
N LEU A 101 14.86 -31.77 -8.44
CA LEU A 101 15.60 -31.43 -9.66
C LEU A 101 17.13 -31.49 -9.50
N ALA A 102 17.69 -30.81 -8.56
CA ALA A 102 19.12 -30.83 -8.21
C ALA A 102 19.38 -29.84 -7.06
N PRO A 103 20.38 -30.06 -6.20
CA PRO A 103 20.72 -29.13 -5.11
C PRO A 103 21.08 -27.72 -5.58
N ALA A 104 21.61 -27.57 -6.79
CA ALA A 104 21.89 -26.26 -7.37
C ALA A 104 20.64 -25.40 -7.60
N LEU A 105 19.49 -25.99 -7.83
CA LEU A 105 18.22 -25.28 -8.06
C LEU A 105 17.53 -24.82 -6.77
N ALA A 106 17.95 -25.29 -5.60
CA ALA A 106 17.47 -24.79 -4.31
C ALA A 106 17.74 -23.28 -4.16
N VAL A 107 18.87 -22.80 -4.68
CA VAL A 107 19.20 -21.34 -4.69
C VAL A 107 18.18 -20.55 -5.50
N VAL A 108 17.75 -21.10 -6.65
CA VAL A 108 16.72 -20.45 -7.49
C VAL A 108 15.39 -20.36 -6.73
N GLY A 109 15.02 -21.40 -5.98
CA GLY A 109 13.82 -21.40 -5.13
C GLY A 109 13.83 -20.29 -4.09
N VAL A 110 14.96 -20.06 -3.42
CA VAL A 110 15.12 -18.97 -2.46
C VAL A 110 15.00 -17.61 -3.14
N LEU A 111 15.65 -17.42 -4.28
CA LEU A 111 15.58 -16.16 -5.04
C LEU A 111 14.15 -15.85 -5.51
N LEU A 112 13.42 -16.87 -5.98
CA LEU A 112 12.01 -16.71 -6.36
C LEU A 112 11.11 -16.34 -5.18
N GLY A 113 11.34 -16.93 -4.00
CA GLY A 113 10.62 -16.57 -2.77
C GLY A 113 10.83 -15.11 -2.36
N LEU A 114 12.09 -14.64 -2.39
CA LEU A 114 12.43 -13.25 -2.09
C LEU A 114 11.87 -12.28 -3.14
N ALA A 115 11.96 -12.62 -4.42
CA ALA A 115 11.39 -11.83 -5.51
C ALA A 115 9.85 -11.72 -5.39
N GLY A 116 9.17 -12.82 -5.06
CA GLY A 116 7.73 -12.83 -4.82
C GLY A 116 7.30 -11.94 -3.67
N LEU A 117 8.05 -11.94 -2.55
CA LEU A 117 7.80 -11.01 -1.45
C LEU A 117 7.95 -9.56 -1.91
N TRP A 118 9.06 -9.23 -2.56
CA TRP A 118 9.33 -7.87 -3.02
C TRP A 118 8.24 -7.37 -3.96
N GLU A 119 7.84 -8.19 -4.92
CA GLU A 119 6.74 -7.88 -5.83
C GLU A 119 5.40 -7.71 -5.12
N SER A 120 5.12 -8.54 -4.10
CA SER A 120 3.89 -8.44 -3.30
C SER A 120 3.80 -7.12 -2.52
N VAL A 121 4.90 -6.71 -1.87
CA VAL A 121 5.00 -5.43 -1.16
C VAL A 121 4.85 -4.27 -2.13
N ARG A 122 5.56 -4.31 -3.25
CA ARG A 122 5.49 -3.30 -4.31
C ARG A 122 4.08 -3.13 -4.87
N ARG A 123 3.38 -4.23 -5.15
CA ARG A 123 1.97 -4.21 -5.60
C ARG A 123 1.03 -3.61 -4.55
N SER A 124 1.26 -3.89 -3.27
CA SER A 124 0.47 -3.30 -2.19
C SER A 124 0.63 -1.78 -2.14
N GLN A 125 1.86 -1.28 -2.23
CA GLN A 125 2.15 0.16 -2.28
C GLN A 125 1.51 0.81 -3.50
N GLN A 126 1.65 0.23 -4.69
CA GLN A 126 1.04 0.74 -5.91
C GLN A 126 -0.49 0.82 -5.80
N ARG A 127 -1.12 -0.20 -5.22
CA ARG A 127 -2.57 -0.20 -4.98
C ARG A 127 -2.99 0.89 -3.99
N ARG A 128 -2.22 1.10 -2.92
CA ARG A 128 -2.49 2.17 -1.94
C ARG A 128 -2.34 3.55 -2.59
N THR A 129 -1.25 3.79 -3.31
CA THR A 129 -1.02 5.02 -4.07
C THR A 129 -2.14 5.26 -5.11
N ALA A 130 -2.53 4.23 -5.87
CA ALA A 130 -3.60 4.36 -6.85
C ALA A 130 -4.96 4.71 -6.19
N LYS A 131 -5.26 4.12 -5.02
CA LYS A 131 -6.46 4.49 -4.24
C LYS A 131 -6.42 5.93 -3.78
N PHE A 132 -5.27 6.39 -3.27
CA PHE A 132 -5.09 7.78 -2.85
C PHE A 132 -5.29 8.73 -4.04
N VAL A 133 -4.65 8.47 -5.18
CA VAL A 133 -4.78 9.28 -6.40
C VAL A 133 -6.24 9.35 -6.87
N ASN A 134 -7.00 8.25 -6.74
CA ASN A 134 -8.43 8.24 -7.09
C ASN A 134 -9.29 9.12 -6.15
N GLN A 135 -8.81 9.46 -4.96
CA GLN A 135 -9.49 10.34 -4.01
C GLN A 135 -9.09 11.84 -4.20
N LEU A 136 -8.04 12.14 -4.99
CA LEU A 136 -7.56 13.52 -5.19
C LEU A 136 -8.61 14.48 -5.76
N PRO A 137 -9.48 14.09 -6.72
CA PRO A 137 -10.51 15.01 -7.21
C PRO A 137 -11.48 15.44 -6.12
N GLU A 138 -11.93 14.50 -5.31
CA GLU A 138 -12.82 14.75 -4.17
C GLU A 138 -12.12 15.62 -3.11
N LEU A 139 -10.88 15.27 -2.74
CA LEU A 139 -10.03 16.08 -1.88
C LEU A 139 -9.93 17.54 -2.35
N ALA A 140 -9.60 17.75 -3.63
CA ALA A 140 -9.45 19.08 -4.18
C ALA A 140 -10.76 19.88 -4.15
N ARG A 141 -11.91 19.23 -4.39
CA ARG A 141 -13.24 19.84 -4.28
C ARG A 141 -13.59 20.22 -2.84
N LEU A 142 -13.31 19.34 -1.86
CA LEU A 142 -13.54 19.62 -0.45
C LEU A 142 -12.70 20.80 0.03
N LEU A 143 -11.41 20.83 -0.32
CA LEU A 143 -10.52 21.96 -0.01
C LEU A 143 -10.97 23.25 -0.69
N ALA A 144 -11.41 23.20 -1.96
CA ALA A 144 -11.93 24.36 -2.66
C ALA A 144 -13.20 24.92 -1.99
N ASN A 145 -14.12 24.04 -1.58
CA ASN A 145 -15.35 24.42 -0.90
C ASN A 145 -15.06 25.04 0.48
N ALA A 146 -14.18 24.42 1.27
CA ALA A 146 -13.76 24.94 2.56
C ALA A 146 -13.10 26.33 2.43
N SER A 147 -12.21 26.51 1.44
CA SER A 147 -11.56 27.78 1.16
C SER A 147 -12.55 28.82 0.66
N HIS A 148 -13.55 28.42 -0.14
CA HIS A 148 -14.62 29.31 -0.59
C HIS A 148 -15.50 29.79 0.59
N ALA A 149 -15.71 28.93 1.59
CA ALA A 149 -16.40 29.29 2.84
C ALA A 149 -15.54 30.15 3.79
N GLY A 150 -14.32 30.51 3.41
CA GLY A 150 -13.42 31.37 4.18
C GLY A 150 -12.62 30.64 5.27
N LEU A 151 -12.61 29.31 5.26
CA LEU A 151 -11.78 28.55 6.20
C LEU A 151 -10.30 28.70 5.86
N SER A 152 -9.46 28.77 6.88
CA SER A 152 -8.01 28.69 6.70
C SER A 152 -7.61 27.33 6.15
N LEU A 153 -6.53 27.26 5.37
CA LEU A 153 -6.09 25.99 4.77
C LEU A 153 -5.77 24.91 5.84
N PRO A 154 -5.14 25.22 7.00
CA PRO A 154 -4.99 24.23 8.06
C PRO A 154 -6.34 23.70 8.57
N THR A 155 -7.34 24.55 8.75
CA THR A 155 -8.69 24.15 9.17
C THR A 155 -9.38 23.29 8.10
N ALA A 156 -9.22 23.66 6.82
CA ALA A 156 -9.74 22.89 5.72
C ALA A 156 -9.10 21.47 5.64
N ILE A 157 -7.80 21.38 5.91
CA ILE A 157 -7.07 20.09 5.96
C ILE A 157 -7.62 19.20 7.09
N ALA A 158 -7.86 19.75 8.28
CA ALA A 158 -8.45 19.00 9.39
C ALA A 158 -9.85 18.46 9.02
N MET A 159 -10.71 19.31 8.45
CA MET A 159 -12.04 18.89 8.00
C MET A 159 -11.98 17.77 6.95
N VAL A 160 -11.07 17.87 5.99
CA VAL A 160 -10.89 16.88 4.92
C VAL A 160 -10.38 15.55 5.47
N SER A 161 -9.55 15.55 6.53
CA SER A 161 -9.07 14.31 7.16
C SER A 161 -10.20 13.49 7.76
N ASP A 162 -11.28 14.12 8.21
CA ASP A 162 -12.45 13.44 8.77
C ASP A 162 -13.43 12.93 7.69
N GLU A 163 -13.57 13.67 6.59
CA GLU A 163 -14.53 13.37 5.52
C GLU A 163 -14.05 12.24 4.59
N LEU A 164 -12.74 12.16 4.32
CA LEU A 164 -12.21 11.19 3.38
C LEU A 164 -12.06 9.79 3.98
N GLY A 165 -12.16 8.79 3.11
CA GLY A 165 -11.84 7.40 3.45
C GLY A 165 -10.33 7.10 3.37
N GLU A 166 -9.95 5.88 3.82
CA GLU A 166 -8.57 5.40 3.66
C GLU A 166 -8.20 5.19 2.17
N PRO A 167 -6.98 5.54 1.77
CA PRO A 167 -5.82 5.95 2.57
C PRO A 167 -5.69 7.47 2.78
N ALA A 168 -6.50 8.33 2.17
CA ALA A 168 -6.35 9.78 2.28
C ALA A 168 -6.55 10.28 3.72
N ARG A 169 -7.51 9.71 4.47
CA ARG A 169 -7.74 10.02 5.87
C ARG A 169 -6.46 9.96 6.70
N SER A 170 -5.78 8.82 6.68
CA SER A 170 -4.57 8.62 7.50
C SER A 170 -3.43 9.54 7.11
N GLU A 171 -3.24 9.83 5.83
CA GLU A 171 -2.19 10.73 5.35
C GLU A 171 -2.48 12.20 5.74
N PHE A 172 -3.73 12.66 5.59
CA PHE A 172 -4.11 14.02 5.97
C PHE A 172 -4.19 14.22 7.49
N ALA A 173 -4.56 13.19 8.26
CA ALA A 173 -4.47 13.23 9.72
C ALA A 173 -3.01 13.40 10.19
N GLN A 174 -2.03 12.84 9.48
CA GLN A 174 -0.62 13.10 9.78
C GLN A 174 -0.23 14.55 9.48
N VAL A 175 -0.69 15.11 8.35
CA VAL A 175 -0.48 16.52 8.02
C VAL A 175 -1.08 17.42 9.10
N GLU A 176 -2.33 17.18 9.49
CA GLU A 176 -3.01 17.92 10.58
C GLU A 176 -2.21 17.89 11.88
N ASN A 177 -1.80 16.68 12.32
CA ASN A 177 -1.02 16.54 13.53
C ASN A 177 0.28 17.35 13.47
N ARG A 178 0.99 17.35 12.34
CA ARG A 178 2.22 18.15 12.18
C ARG A 178 1.96 19.64 12.27
N LEU A 179 0.89 20.11 11.64
CA LEU A 179 0.48 21.51 11.73
C LEU A 179 0.14 21.89 13.18
N ARG A 180 -0.55 21.03 13.92
CA ARG A 180 -0.85 21.23 15.35
C ARG A 180 0.41 21.28 16.23
N PHE A 181 1.46 20.53 15.87
CA PHE A 181 2.76 20.57 16.55
C PHE A 181 3.69 21.68 16.05
N GLY A 182 3.19 22.61 15.23
CA GLY A 182 3.93 23.81 14.81
C GLY A 182 4.80 23.63 13.57
N ALA A 183 4.68 22.52 12.83
CA ALA A 183 5.34 22.40 11.54
C ALA A 183 4.75 23.40 10.53
N SER A 184 5.58 23.87 9.59
CA SER A 184 5.08 24.72 8.52
C SER A 184 4.18 23.90 7.56
N LEU A 185 3.19 24.56 6.96
CA LEU A 185 2.32 23.95 5.94
C LEU A 185 3.15 23.32 4.82
N GLN A 186 4.18 24.02 4.37
CA GLN A 186 5.07 23.54 3.34
C GLN A 186 5.74 22.23 3.76
N THR A 187 6.37 22.18 4.94
CA THR A 187 7.05 20.98 5.44
C THR A 187 6.08 19.80 5.55
N ALA A 188 4.87 20.02 6.06
CA ALA A 188 3.88 18.97 6.24
C ALA A 188 3.38 18.39 4.89
N LEU A 189 3.13 19.26 3.90
CA LEU A 189 2.68 18.84 2.57
C LEU A 189 3.79 18.22 1.72
N ASP A 190 5.04 18.71 1.82
CA ASP A 190 6.20 18.12 1.13
C ASP A 190 6.46 16.70 1.64
N GLU A 191 6.27 16.48 2.93
CA GLU A 191 6.43 15.14 3.50
C GLU A 191 5.33 14.19 3.03
N LEU A 192 4.07 14.61 2.99
CA LEU A 192 2.99 13.84 2.40
C LEU A 192 3.32 13.47 0.94
N ALA A 193 3.77 14.44 0.12
CA ALA A 193 4.17 14.20 -1.25
C ALA A 193 5.33 13.19 -1.37
N SER A 194 6.24 13.16 -0.41
CA SER A 194 7.34 12.18 -0.36
C SER A 194 6.88 10.78 0.01
N HIS A 195 5.84 10.66 0.84
CA HIS A 195 5.23 9.38 1.22
C HIS A 195 4.41 8.78 0.08
N VAL A 196 3.54 9.58 -0.51
CA VAL A 196 2.69 9.15 -1.63
C VAL A 196 3.38 9.50 -2.95
N ARG A 197 4.25 8.62 -3.42
CA ARG A 197 5.05 8.81 -4.63
C ARG A 197 4.19 8.82 -5.90
N SER A 198 3.53 9.95 -6.17
CA SER A 198 2.72 10.17 -7.36
C SER A 198 2.92 11.60 -7.87
N ARG A 199 2.97 11.73 -9.19
CA ARG A 199 3.09 13.03 -9.86
C ARG A 199 1.88 13.91 -9.57
N GLU A 200 0.70 13.32 -9.57
CA GLU A 200 -0.57 13.99 -9.30
C GLU A 200 -0.60 14.59 -7.88
N VAL A 201 -0.12 13.82 -6.89
CA VAL A 201 0.00 14.28 -5.51
C VAL A 201 1.00 15.43 -5.40
N THR A 202 2.18 15.29 -6.01
CA THR A 202 3.20 16.35 -6.00
C THR A 202 2.66 17.64 -6.58
N VAL A 203 1.95 17.58 -7.72
CA VAL A 203 1.36 18.76 -8.37
C VAL A 203 0.32 19.40 -7.45
N LEU A 204 -0.59 18.62 -6.86
CA LEU A 204 -1.62 19.16 -5.98
C LEU A 204 -1.00 19.81 -4.73
N MET A 205 -0.04 19.12 -4.06
CA MET A 205 0.61 19.67 -2.87
C MET A 205 1.39 20.96 -3.18
N SER A 206 2.13 20.98 -4.28
CA SER A 206 2.85 22.20 -4.72
C SER A 206 1.88 23.34 -5.01
N THR A 207 0.75 23.07 -5.64
CA THR A 207 -0.28 24.08 -5.90
C THR A 207 -0.87 24.61 -4.59
N LEU A 208 -1.15 23.75 -3.62
CA LEU A 208 -1.63 24.16 -2.29
C LEU A 208 -0.61 25.10 -1.60
N ILE A 209 0.68 24.75 -1.64
CA ILE A 209 1.74 25.55 -1.02
C ILE A 209 1.83 26.93 -1.67
N VAL A 210 1.83 26.99 -3.01
CA VAL A 210 1.93 28.25 -3.76
C VAL A 210 0.68 29.10 -3.57
N SER A 211 -0.50 28.50 -3.68
CA SER A 211 -1.78 29.21 -3.55
C SER A 211 -2.05 29.71 -2.14
N ALA A 212 -1.59 29.00 -1.11
CA ALA A 212 -1.67 29.46 0.28
C ALA A 212 -0.90 30.77 0.52
N ARG A 213 0.18 31.01 -0.25
CA ARG A 213 0.96 32.25 -0.17
C ARG A 213 0.32 33.41 -0.95
N SER A 214 -0.41 33.09 -2.01
CA SER A 214 -0.97 34.09 -2.95
C SER A 214 -2.40 34.52 -2.62
N GLY A 215 -3.08 33.88 -1.70
CA GLY A 215 -4.37 34.26 -1.07
C GLY A 215 -5.63 34.25 -1.96
N GLY A 216 -5.57 34.60 -3.22
CA GLY A 216 -6.77 34.86 -4.03
C GLY A 216 -7.15 33.79 -5.07
N SER A 217 -6.22 32.96 -5.47
CA SER A 217 -6.40 31.99 -6.59
C SER A 217 -6.60 30.54 -6.15
N LEU A 218 -6.59 30.26 -4.84
CA LEU A 218 -6.63 28.90 -4.29
C LEU A 218 -7.87 28.13 -4.77
N VAL A 219 -9.06 28.72 -4.65
CA VAL A 219 -10.33 28.09 -5.04
C VAL A 219 -10.35 27.73 -6.53
N THR A 220 -9.93 28.68 -7.37
CA THR A 220 -9.90 28.48 -8.83
C THR A 220 -8.88 27.43 -9.23
N ALA A 221 -7.68 27.46 -8.63
CA ALA A 221 -6.63 26.49 -8.87
C ALA A 221 -7.06 25.07 -8.45
N LEU A 222 -7.66 24.94 -7.26
CA LEU A 222 -8.15 23.64 -6.77
C LEU A 222 -9.27 23.06 -7.62
N ARG A 223 -10.22 23.88 -8.07
CA ARG A 223 -11.28 23.44 -8.99
C ARG A 223 -10.69 22.97 -10.31
N GLY A 224 -9.80 23.74 -10.93
CA GLY A 224 -9.12 23.34 -12.17
C GLY A 224 -8.33 22.03 -12.04
N ILE A 225 -7.68 21.82 -10.90
CA ILE A 225 -6.99 20.54 -10.63
C ILE A 225 -8.01 19.40 -10.44
N ALA A 226 -9.09 19.63 -9.69
CA ALA A 226 -10.12 18.62 -9.49
C ALA A 226 -10.71 18.15 -10.83
N ASP A 227 -11.05 19.09 -11.70
CA ASP A 227 -11.62 18.81 -13.03
C ASP A 227 -10.62 18.05 -13.91
N SER A 228 -9.36 18.50 -13.95
CA SER A 228 -8.29 17.82 -14.71
C SER A 228 -8.00 16.41 -14.21
N LEU A 229 -8.08 16.18 -12.90
CA LEU A 229 -7.89 14.86 -12.31
C LEU A 229 -9.07 13.93 -12.57
N GLU A 230 -10.29 14.44 -12.56
CA GLU A 230 -11.50 13.65 -12.88
C GLU A 230 -11.49 13.23 -14.35
N GLU A 231 -11.18 14.15 -15.28
CA GLU A 231 -11.05 13.84 -16.70
C GLU A 231 -10.01 12.74 -16.96
N ARG A 232 -8.84 12.83 -16.32
CA ARG A 232 -7.81 11.77 -16.41
C ARG A 232 -8.28 10.44 -15.86
N LYS A 233 -9.05 10.46 -14.77
CA LYS A 233 -9.61 9.24 -14.15
C LYS A 233 -10.63 8.59 -15.08
N GLU A 234 -11.47 9.38 -15.74
CA GLU A 234 -12.47 8.92 -16.68
C GLU A 234 -11.84 8.33 -17.94
N THR A 235 -10.87 9.04 -18.55
CA THR A 235 -10.08 8.53 -19.68
C THR A 235 -9.39 7.20 -19.36
N ARG A 236 -8.82 7.07 -18.15
CA ARG A 236 -8.17 5.80 -17.73
C ARG A 236 -9.18 4.66 -17.60
N ARG A 237 -10.39 4.92 -17.11
CA ARG A 237 -11.49 3.92 -17.04
C ARG A 237 -11.92 3.49 -18.43
N GLU A 238 -12.10 4.42 -19.33
CA GLU A 238 -12.51 4.17 -20.71
C GLU A 238 -11.48 3.30 -21.46
N VAL A 239 -10.21 3.65 -21.37
CA VAL A 239 -9.10 2.84 -21.93
C VAL A 239 -9.11 1.42 -21.36
N THR A 240 -9.30 1.26 -20.05
CA THR A 240 -9.34 -0.08 -19.42
C THR A 240 -10.54 -0.89 -19.92
N THR A 241 -11.69 -0.26 -20.11
CA THR A 241 -12.90 -0.90 -20.63
C THR A 241 -12.70 -1.37 -22.08
N ILE A 242 -12.16 -0.52 -22.95
CA ILE A 242 -11.86 -0.83 -24.34
C ILE A 242 -10.85 -1.99 -24.44
N LEU A 243 -9.78 -1.95 -23.63
CA LEU A 243 -8.78 -3.02 -23.61
C LEU A 243 -9.38 -4.36 -23.12
N SER A 244 -10.25 -4.34 -22.11
CA SER A 244 -10.89 -5.56 -21.62
C SER A 244 -11.86 -6.17 -22.65
N GLN A 245 -12.58 -5.32 -23.40
CA GLN A 245 -13.45 -5.78 -24.50
C GLN A 245 -12.64 -6.37 -25.66
N SER A 246 -11.53 -5.71 -26.04
CA SER A 246 -10.68 -6.22 -27.14
C SER A 246 -10.02 -7.55 -26.79
N LEU A 247 -9.59 -7.74 -25.55
CA LEU A 247 -9.06 -9.01 -25.05
C LEU A 247 -10.13 -10.10 -25.04
N ALA A 248 -11.36 -9.80 -24.58
CA ALA A 248 -12.46 -10.76 -24.60
C ALA A 248 -12.80 -11.22 -26.03
N THR A 249 -12.77 -10.30 -27.00
CA THR A 249 -13.02 -10.62 -28.41
C THR A 249 -11.88 -11.40 -29.07
N ALA A 250 -10.64 -11.23 -28.59
CA ALA A 250 -9.49 -11.97 -29.13
C ALA A 250 -9.40 -13.42 -28.61
N TYR A 251 -10.09 -13.76 -27.52
CA TYR A 251 -10.16 -15.12 -26.94
C TYR A 251 -11.39 -15.92 -27.35
N LEU A 252 -12.31 -15.35 -28.11
CA LEU A 252 -13.46 -16.01 -28.75
C LEU A 252 -13.16 -16.38 -30.21
#